data_7ccb2d7b534721200bb3f8edaf2dfe06
#
_entry.id   7ccb2d7b534721200bb3f8edaf2dfe06
#
_cell.length_a   1.000
_cell.length_b   1.000
_cell.length_c   1.000
_cell.angle_alpha   90.00
_cell.angle_beta   90.00
_cell.angle_gamma   90.00
#
_symmetry.space_group_name_H-M   'P 1'
#
loop_
_entity.id
_entity.type
_entity.pdbx_description
1 polymer ?
#
loop_
_entity_poly.entity_id
_entity_poly.type
_entity_poly.pdbx_seq_one_letter_code
_entity_poly.pdbx_strand_id
1 'polypeptide(L)'
;SKEIENLDKFLENSNKPNLAIIGGSKVSTKIKVLENIVEIFDSLVIGGAMANTFLLSNNYNVGSSLVENDFIELSKKIQKKAESKNCKILLPIDAVCSKTIEDRVNVKTYSINNIPNDQMILDVGEQTTKLISDEILKSKSILWNGPLGAFEYSPFDKSTISVANIIQNYSSKSQLDALAGGGDTLAAIKKAKANDAFKYLSTAGGAFLEWLEGNKSPGFIALRENNF
;
A
#
# COMPACT_ATOMS: atom_id res chain seq x y z
N SER A 1 17.07 17.17 6.39
CA SER A 1 17.88 16.22 7.17
C SER A 1 18.47 15.18 6.23
N LYS A 2 19.53 14.51 6.64
CA LYS A 2 20.21 13.47 5.87
C LYS A 2 19.25 12.36 5.39
N GLU A 3 18.19 12.10 6.17
CA GLU A 3 17.15 11.15 5.81
C GLU A 3 16.31 11.63 4.62
N ILE A 4 15.82 12.87 4.65
CA ILE A 4 15.06 13.46 3.53
C ILE A 4 15.90 13.52 2.26
N GLU A 5 17.18 13.85 2.36
CA GLU A 5 18.10 13.84 1.21
C GLU A 5 18.24 12.44 0.57
N ASN A 6 18.27 11.38 1.39
CA ASN A 6 18.31 10.01 0.88
C ASN A 6 17.00 9.60 0.22
N LEU A 7 15.87 10.04 0.78
CA LEU A 7 14.54 9.79 0.23
C LEU A 7 14.34 10.53 -1.10
N ASP A 8 14.78 11.80 -1.17
CA ASP A 8 14.74 12.59 -2.42
C ASP A 8 15.61 11.95 -3.51
N LYS A 9 16.83 11.52 -3.17
CA LYS A 9 17.70 10.79 -4.11
C LYS A 9 17.06 9.50 -4.62
N PHE A 10 16.32 8.79 -3.77
CA PHE A 10 15.58 7.60 -4.22
C PHE A 10 14.55 7.96 -5.27
N LEU A 11 13.75 9.02 -5.05
CA LEU A 11 12.73 9.46 -6.00
C LEU A 11 13.34 9.98 -7.30
N GLU A 12 14.36 10.83 -7.22
CA GLU A 12 15.05 11.39 -8.38
C GLU A 12 15.66 10.30 -9.28
N ASN A 13 16.11 9.20 -8.68
CA ASN A 13 16.67 8.05 -9.37
C ASN A 13 15.65 6.92 -9.60
N SER A 14 14.36 7.14 -9.24
CA SER A 14 13.36 6.10 -9.39
C SER A 14 13.08 5.80 -10.87
N ASN A 15 13.36 4.56 -11.25
CA ASN A 15 13.11 4.08 -12.60
C ASN A 15 11.66 3.68 -12.77
N LYS A 16 11.08 4.03 -13.92
CA LYS A 16 9.75 3.57 -14.31
C LYS A 16 9.80 2.21 -15.02
N PRO A 17 8.75 1.39 -14.92
CA PRO A 17 7.54 1.59 -14.13
C PRO A 17 7.79 1.60 -12.63
N ASN A 18 7.10 2.47 -11.89
CA ASN A 18 7.22 2.57 -10.44
C ASN A 18 5.89 2.24 -9.74
N LEU A 19 6.00 1.60 -8.59
CA LEU A 19 4.87 1.11 -7.79
C LEU A 19 4.91 1.69 -6.38
N ALA A 20 3.80 2.25 -5.92
CA ALA A 20 3.58 2.54 -4.51
C ALA A 20 2.65 1.51 -3.88
N ILE A 21 3.00 1.02 -2.69
CA ILE A 21 2.14 0.16 -1.87
C ILE A 21 1.83 0.94 -0.59
N ILE A 22 0.58 1.37 -0.46
CA ILE A 22 0.12 2.18 0.67
C ILE A 22 -0.96 1.41 1.42
N GLY A 23 -0.66 1.01 2.64
CA GLY A 23 -1.59 0.35 3.54
C GLY A 23 -1.88 1.18 4.78
N GLY A 24 -2.68 0.63 5.68
CA GLY A 24 -3.04 1.27 6.94
C GLY A 24 -4.52 1.17 7.26
N SER A 25 -4.94 1.74 8.38
CA SER A 25 -6.32 1.60 8.87
C SER A 25 -7.26 2.71 8.38
N LYS A 26 -6.75 3.91 8.11
CA LYS A 26 -7.59 5.10 7.87
C LYS A 26 -7.15 5.90 6.66
N VAL A 27 -8.10 6.21 5.77
CA VAL A 27 -7.92 7.14 4.65
C VAL A 27 -7.58 8.53 5.16
N SER A 28 -8.29 8.99 6.21
CA SER A 28 -8.13 10.34 6.80
C SER A 28 -6.69 10.68 7.18
N THR A 29 -5.90 9.69 7.57
CA THR A 29 -4.50 9.89 7.95
C THR A 29 -3.52 9.90 6.77
N LYS A 30 -3.98 9.51 5.57
CA LYS A 30 -3.11 9.34 4.38
C LYS A 30 -3.59 10.07 3.13
N ILE A 31 -4.57 10.97 3.27
CA ILE A 31 -5.15 11.70 2.14
C ILE A 31 -4.07 12.37 1.29
N LYS A 32 -3.24 13.20 1.92
CA LYS A 32 -2.18 13.95 1.23
C LYS A 32 -1.14 13.03 0.60
N VAL A 33 -0.83 11.92 1.28
CA VAL A 33 0.05 10.87 0.75
C VAL A 33 -0.55 10.30 -0.54
N LEU A 34 -1.82 9.87 -0.51
CA LEU A 34 -2.48 9.29 -1.67
C LEU A 34 -2.59 10.28 -2.83
N GLU A 35 -2.99 11.53 -2.55
CA GLU A 35 -3.09 12.60 -3.55
C GLU A 35 -1.75 12.91 -4.22
N ASN A 36 -0.64 12.82 -3.48
CA ASN A 36 0.70 13.02 -4.00
C ASN A 36 1.20 11.81 -4.80
N ILE A 37 0.98 10.61 -4.29
CA ILE A 37 1.42 9.36 -4.92
C ILE A 37 0.78 9.19 -6.31
N VAL A 38 -0.51 9.46 -6.47
CA VAL A 38 -1.20 9.30 -7.76
C VAL A 38 -0.70 10.26 -8.84
N GLU A 39 0.00 11.33 -8.48
CA GLU A 39 0.63 12.24 -9.43
C GLU A 39 1.98 11.75 -9.95
N ILE A 40 2.64 10.84 -9.24
CA ILE A 40 4.05 10.51 -9.43
C ILE A 40 4.26 9.05 -9.84
N PHE A 41 3.41 8.14 -9.31
CA PHE A 41 3.57 6.71 -9.51
C PHE A 41 2.70 6.18 -10.64
N ASP A 42 3.23 5.22 -11.40
CA ASP A 42 2.52 4.54 -12.48
C ASP A 42 1.44 3.58 -11.92
N SER A 43 1.69 3.02 -10.72
CA SER A 43 0.75 2.12 -10.05
C SER A 43 0.71 2.38 -8.54
N LEU A 44 -0.48 2.24 -7.95
CA LEU A 44 -0.74 2.37 -6.52
C LEU A 44 -1.58 1.20 -6.01
N VAL A 45 -1.01 0.39 -5.12
CA VAL A 45 -1.75 -0.58 -4.32
C VAL A 45 -2.29 0.11 -3.08
N ILE A 46 -3.58 -0.01 -2.81
CA ILE A 46 -4.23 0.44 -1.58
C ILE A 46 -4.61 -0.81 -0.78
N GLY A 47 -4.06 -0.95 0.42
CA GLY A 47 -4.27 -2.09 1.32
C GLY A 47 -4.67 -1.68 2.73
N GLY A 48 -4.82 -2.68 3.60
CA GLY A 48 -5.29 -2.48 4.96
C GLY A 48 -6.76 -2.07 5.04
N ALA A 49 -7.23 -1.70 6.23
CA ALA A 49 -8.63 -1.33 6.42
C ALA A 49 -9.04 -0.07 5.65
N MET A 50 -8.09 0.81 5.29
CA MET A 50 -8.43 1.97 4.45
C MET A 50 -8.91 1.56 3.06
N ALA A 51 -8.50 0.40 2.53
CA ALA A 51 -9.01 -0.13 1.26
C ALA A 51 -10.52 -0.39 1.31
N ASN A 52 -11.08 -0.70 2.48
CA ASN A 52 -12.52 -0.93 2.64
C ASN A 52 -13.34 0.32 2.30
N THR A 53 -12.85 1.51 2.64
CA THR A 53 -13.49 2.78 2.29
C THR A 53 -13.49 2.99 0.77
N PHE A 54 -12.42 2.64 0.07
CA PHE A 54 -12.35 2.67 -1.39
C PHE A 54 -13.28 1.64 -2.03
N LEU A 55 -13.35 0.43 -1.49
CA LEU A 55 -14.27 -0.61 -1.96
C LEU A 55 -15.72 -0.17 -1.79
N LEU A 56 -16.06 0.38 -0.62
CA LEU A 56 -17.40 0.93 -0.36
C LEU A 56 -17.73 2.08 -1.31
N SER A 57 -16.75 2.95 -1.63
CA SER A 57 -16.93 4.04 -2.60
C SER A 57 -17.26 3.54 -4.01
N ASN A 58 -16.88 2.30 -4.33
CA ASN A 58 -17.17 1.58 -5.57
C ASN A 58 -18.42 0.67 -5.46
N ASN A 59 -19.23 0.87 -4.41
CA ASN A 59 -20.48 0.13 -4.13
C ASN A 59 -20.29 -1.36 -3.81
N TYR A 60 -19.10 -1.79 -3.39
CA TYR A 60 -18.91 -3.13 -2.87
C TYR A 60 -19.40 -3.22 -1.43
N ASN A 61 -20.03 -4.35 -1.06
CA ASN A 61 -20.33 -4.65 0.33
C ASN A 61 -19.03 -5.06 1.05
N VAL A 62 -18.73 -4.41 2.15
CA VAL A 62 -17.53 -4.70 2.96
C VAL A 62 -17.90 -5.33 4.33
N GLY A 63 -19.14 -5.78 4.48
CA GLY A 63 -19.64 -6.42 5.70
C GLY A 63 -19.55 -5.50 6.91
N SER A 64 -19.08 -6.04 8.03
CA SER A 64 -18.85 -5.31 9.28
C SER A 64 -17.45 -4.69 9.39
N SER A 65 -16.74 -4.54 8.26
CA SER A 65 -15.39 -4.01 8.23
C SER A 65 -15.31 -2.55 8.68
N LEU A 66 -14.14 -2.16 9.19
CA LEU A 66 -13.84 -0.77 9.50
C LEU A 66 -13.88 0.07 8.21
N VAL A 67 -14.66 1.14 8.22
CA VAL A 67 -14.78 2.12 7.13
C VAL A 67 -14.88 3.54 7.68
N GLU A 68 -14.48 4.50 6.88
CA GLU A 68 -14.66 5.93 7.16
C GLU A 68 -15.69 6.52 6.18
N ASN A 69 -16.95 6.55 6.58
CA ASN A 69 -18.06 6.99 5.73
C ASN A 69 -17.89 8.41 5.21
N ASP A 70 -17.35 9.31 6.02
CA ASP A 70 -17.10 10.71 5.66
C ASP A 70 -16.05 10.87 4.54
N PHE A 71 -15.28 9.81 4.25
CA PHE A 71 -14.21 9.81 3.24
C PHE A 71 -14.55 9.06 1.95
N ILE A 72 -15.80 8.59 1.78
CA ILE A 72 -16.24 7.90 0.56
C ILE A 72 -16.10 8.80 -0.67
N GLU A 73 -16.61 10.03 -0.61
CA GLU A 73 -16.53 10.97 -1.74
C GLU A 73 -15.09 11.39 -2.05
N LEU A 74 -14.26 11.50 -1.03
CA LEU A 74 -12.84 11.80 -1.24
C LEU A 74 -12.11 10.60 -1.87
N SER A 75 -12.43 9.37 -1.48
CA SER A 75 -11.89 8.16 -2.11
C SER A 75 -12.22 8.09 -3.60
N LYS A 76 -13.44 8.48 -4.00
CA LYS A 76 -13.82 8.62 -5.42
C LYS A 76 -13.00 9.69 -6.14
N LYS A 77 -12.76 10.85 -5.49
CA LYS A 77 -11.94 11.93 -6.06
C LYS A 77 -10.50 11.49 -6.29
N ILE A 78 -9.91 10.76 -5.34
CA ILE A 78 -8.55 10.21 -5.47
C ILE A 78 -8.49 9.24 -6.64
N GLN A 79 -9.47 8.35 -6.82
CA GLN A 79 -9.52 7.42 -7.95
C GLN A 79 -9.62 8.17 -9.29
N LYS A 80 -10.50 9.16 -9.40
CA LYS A 80 -10.60 10.01 -10.62
C LYS A 80 -9.31 10.77 -10.91
N LYS A 81 -8.65 11.27 -9.87
CA LYS A 81 -7.34 11.93 -10.01
C LYS A 81 -6.29 10.95 -10.55
N ALA A 82 -6.24 9.72 -10.01
CA ALA A 82 -5.35 8.67 -10.48
C ALA A 82 -5.58 8.35 -11.96
N GLU A 83 -6.84 8.19 -12.38
CA GLU A 83 -7.19 8.00 -13.80
C GLU A 83 -6.69 9.15 -14.68
N SER A 84 -6.90 10.42 -14.25
CA SER A 84 -6.43 11.60 -14.99
C SER A 84 -4.91 11.71 -15.10
N LYS A 85 -4.19 11.07 -14.18
CA LYS A 85 -2.72 11.04 -14.12
C LYS A 85 -2.11 9.74 -14.67
N ASN A 86 -2.94 8.86 -15.24
CA ASN A 86 -2.54 7.53 -15.72
C ASN A 86 -1.90 6.65 -14.63
N CYS A 87 -2.23 6.87 -13.37
CA CYS A 87 -1.83 6.03 -12.25
C CYS A 87 -2.86 4.91 -12.05
N LYS A 88 -2.43 3.67 -12.21
CA LYS A 88 -3.29 2.49 -12.03
C LYS A 88 -3.49 2.21 -10.54
N ILE A 89 -4.71 2.34 -10.01
CA ILE A 89 -5.03 1.89 -8.65
C ILE A 89 -5.38 0.40 -8.65
N LEU A 90 -4.73 -0.36 -7.75
CA LEU A 90 -5.04 -1.75 -7.45
C LEU A 90 -5.73 -1.82 -6.09
N LEU A 91 -7.01 -2.18 -6.10
CA LEU A 91 -7.79 -2.49 -4.91
C LEU A 91 -7.89 -4.01 -4.74
N PRO A 92 -8.19 -4.50 -3.51
CA PRO A 92 -8.44 -5.93 -3.30
C PRO A 92 -9.56 -6.47 -4.18
N ILE A 93 -9.38 -7.68 -4.72
CA ILE A 93 -10.40 -8.43 -5.47
C ILE A 93 -10.90 -9.64 -4.70
N ASP A 94 -10.18 -10.05 -3.67
CA ASP A 94 -10.56 -11.03 -2.66
C ASP A 94 -10.03 -10.61 -1.29
N ALA A 95 -10.64 -11.12 -0.25
CA ALA A 95 -10.33 -10.74 1.12
C ALA A 95 -10.41 -11.93 2.07
N VAL A 96 -9.49 -11.95 3.03
CA VAL A 96 -9.49 -12.86 4.17
C VAL A 96 -10.32 -12.22 5.27
N CYS A 97 -11.38 -12.91 5.67
CA CYS A 97 -12.39 -12.38 6.59
C CYS A 97 -12.58 -13.28 7.80
N SER A 98 -13.00 -12.66 8.89
CA SER A 98 -13.54 -13.31 10.08
C SER A 98 -14.61 -12.43 10.73
N LYS A 99 -15.38 -12.96 11.67
CA LYS A 99 -16.40 -12.18 12.40
C LYS A 99 -15.77 -11.11 13.29
N THR A 100 -14.64 -11.43 13.90
CA THR A 100 -13.85 -10.50 14.71
C THR A 100 -12.36 -10.77 14.49
N ILE A 101 -11.50 -9.83 14.86
CA ILE A 101 -10.04 -9.97 14.75
C ILE A 101 -9.49 -11.06 15.70
N GLU A 102 -10.22 -11.38 16.76
CA GLU A 102 -9.87 -12.43 17.72
C GLU A 102 -10.20 -13.84 17.21
N ASP A 103 -11.21 -13.97 16.33
CA ASP A 103 -11.58 -15.25 15.73
C ASP A 103 -10.62 -15.60 14.60
N ARG A 104 -9.57 -16.31 14.96
CA ARG A 104 -8.49 -16.72 14.05
C ARG A 104 -8.67 -18.14 13.52
N VAL A 105 -9.77 -18.81 13.90
CA VAL A 105 -10.08 -20.18 13.51
C VAL A 105 -11.09 -20.24 12.37
N ASN A 106 -12.15 -19.44 12.46
CA ASN A 106 -13.22 -19.41 11.46
C ASN A 106 -12.93 -18.41 10.33
N VAL A 107 -11.69 -18.40 9.89
CA VAL A 107 -11.21 -17.49 8.84
C VAL A 107 -11.57 -18.05 7.47
N LYS A 108 -12.15 -17.22 6.60
CA LYS A 108 -12.53 -17.57 5.24
C LYS A 108 -12.11 -16.50 4.25
N THR A 109 -11.78 -16.92 3.04
CA THR A 109 -11.52 -16.01 1.93
C THR A 109 -12.77 -15.88 1.06
N TYR A 110 -13.13 -14.65 0.74
CA TYR A 110 -14.26 -14.32 -0.12
C TYR A 110 -13.80 -13.44 -1.29
N SER A 111 -14.45 -13.60 -2.44
CA SER A 111 -14.38 -12.59 -3.48
C SER A 111 -14.97 -11.28 -2.95
N ILE A 112 -14.41 -10.15 -3.37
CA ILE A 112 -14.89 -8.84 -2.92
C ILE A 112 -16.37 -8.58 -3.31
N ASN A 113 -16.88 -9.28 -4.32
CA ASN A 113 -18.28 -9.21 -4.72
C ASN A 113 -19.24 -9.92 -3.75
N ASN A 114 -18.73 -10.74 -2.84
CA ASN A 114 -19.53 -11.66 -2.02
C ASN A 114 -19.15 -11.64 -0.53
N ILE A 115 -18.74 -10.50 -0.01
CA ILE A 115 -18.42 -10.36 1.42
C ILE A 115 -19.73 -10.44 2.23
N PRO A 116 -19.85 -11.41 3.18
CA PRO A 116 -21.03 -11.48 4.04
C PRO A 116 -21.14 -10.28 5.00
N ASN A 117 -22.36 -9.89 5.34
CA ASN A 117 -22.62 -8.71 6.18
C ASN A 117 -22.04 -8.82 7.60
N ASP A 118 -21.86 -10.04 8.11
CA ASP A 118 -21.35 -10.32 9.46
C ASP A 118 -19.84 -10.61 9.48
N GLN A 119 -19.14 -10.36 8.38
CA GLN A 119 -17.70 -10.59 8.24
C GLN A 119 -16.92 -9.27 8.13
N MET A 120 -15.74 -9.25 8.76
CA MET A 120 -14.76 -8.17 8.65
C MET A 120 -13.65 -8.57 7.69
N ILE A 121 -13.27 -7.69 6.79
CA ILE A 121 -12.05 -7.82 5.98
C ILE A 121 -10.84 -7.54 6.87
N LEU A 122 -9.96 -8.51 7.04
CA LEU A 122 -8.81 -8.43 7.94
C LEU A 122 -7.47 -8.61 7.22
N ASP A 123 -7.47 -9.17 6.00
CA ASP A 123 -6.30 -9.21 5.11
C ASP A 123 -6.78 -9.31 3.65
N VAL A 124 -5.89 -9.07 2.70
CA VAL A 124 -6.18 -9.35 1.30
C VAL A 124 -6.01 -10.85 1.02
N GLY A 125 -6.74 -11.37 0.04
CA GLY A 125 -6.66 -12.77 -0.34
C GLY A 125 -5.49 -13.09 -1.29
N GLU A 126 -5.40 -14.36 -1.66
CA GLU A 126 -4.32 -14.86 -2.52
C GLU A 126 -4.38 -14.29 -3.93
N GLN A 127 -5.58 -14.07 -4.49
CA GLN A 127 -5.73 -13.49 -5.81
C GLN A 127 -5.25 -12.03 -5.84
N THR A 128 -5.57 -11.26 -4.80
CA THR A 128 -5.07 -9.90 -4.63
C THR A 128 -3.55 -9.90 -4.46
N THR A 129 -3.01 -10.79 -3.63
CA THR A 129 -1.57 -10.94 -3.43
C THR A 129 -0.86 -11.27 -4.76
N LYS A 130 -1.48 -12.11 -5.60
CA LYS A 130 -0.97 -12.40 -6.94
C LYS A 130 -0.98 -11.19 -7.85
N LEU A 131 -2.05 -10.39 -7.86
CA LEU A 131 -2.09 -9.14 -8.64
C LEU A 131 -0.98 -8.18 -8.20
N ILE A 132 -0.75 -8.05 -6.90
CA ILE A 132 0.34 -7.23 -6.36
C ILE A 132 1.69 -7.78 -6.80
N SER A 133 1.88 -9.10 -6.74
CA SER A 133 3.09 -9.77 -7.23
C SER A 133 3.35 -9.49 -8.71
N ASP A 134 2.33 -9.61 -9.55
CA ASP A 134 2.44 -9.35 -10.99
C ASP A 134 2.82 -7.89 -11.26
N GLU A 135 2.38 -6.96 -10.43
CA GLU A 135 2.75 -5.54 -10.54
C GLU A 135 4.18 -5.27 -10.03
N ILE A 136 4.59 -5.91 -8.93
CA ILE A 136 5.98 -5.87 -8.43
C ILE A 136 6.96 -6.33 -9.52
N LEU A 137 6.65 -7.45 -10.20
CA LEU A 137 7.51 -8.03 -11.24
C LEU A 137 7.67 -7.13 -12.49
N LYS A 138 6.77 -6.19 -12.72
CA LYS A 138 6.86 -5.20 -13.80
C LYS A 138 7.60 -3.94 -13.38
N SER A 139 7.73 -3.71 -12.08
CA SER A 139 8.24 -2.47 -11.52
C SER A 139 9.77 -2.48 -11.45
N LYS A 140 10.36 -1.29 -11.60
CA LYS A 140 11.78 -1.05 -11.39
C LYS A 140 12.06 -0.33 -10.07
N SER A 141 11.06 0.37 -9.55
CA SER A 141 11.14 1.04 -8.25
C SER A 141 9.86 0.79 -7.44
N ILE A 142 10.02 0.54 -6.16
CA ILE A 142 8.92 0.31 -5.21
C ILE A 142 9.06 1.19 -3.99
N LEU A 143 7.95 1.82 -3.62
CA LEU A 143 7.79 2.52 -2.34
C LEU A 143 6.72 1.81 -1.53
N TRP A 144 7.02 1.43 -0.28
CA TRP A 144 6.07 0.74 0.59
C TRP A 144 5.89 1.44 1.94
N ASN A 145 4.63 1.77 2.26
CA ASN A 145 4.24 2.33 3.55
C ASN A 145 2.91 1.77 4.03
N GLY A 146 2.93 0.96 5.06
CA GLY A 146 1.76 0.37 5.72
C GLY A 146 1.45 -1.06 5.29
N PRO A 147 0.96 -1.88 6.25
CA PRO A 147 0.62 -3.27 6.01
C PRO A 147 -0.67 -3.41 5.18
N LEU A 148 -0.86 -4.59 4.58
CA LEU A 148 -2.02 -4.92 3.75
C LEU A 148 -3.18 -5.51 4.54
N GLY A 149 -2.93 -5.97 5.77
CA GLY A 149 -3.90 -6.56 6.66
C GLY A 149 -3.60 -6.26 8.12
N ALA A 150 -4.34 -6.89 9.02
CA ALA A 150 -4.11 -6.83 10.47
C ALA A 150 -2.88 -7.69 10.85
N PHE A 151 -1.72 -7.32 10.33
CA PHE A 151 -0.48 -8.11 10.31
C PHE A 151 0.05 -8.49 11.69
N GLU A 152 -0.39 -7.82 12.74
CA GLU A 152 -0.04 -8.15 14.13
C GLU A 152 -0.68 -9.47 14.58
N TYR A 153 -1.76 -9.88 13.90
CA TYR A 153 -2.58 -11.02 14.24
C TYR A 153 -2.54 -12.09 13.15
N SER A 154 -1.76 -13.16 13.34
CA SER A 154 -1.83 -14.30 12.43
C SER A 154 -3.23 -14.95 12.50
N PRO A 155 -3.87 -15.32 11.37
CA PRO A 155 -3.29 -15.46 10.02
C PRO A 155 -3.45 -14.21 9.11
N PHE A 156 -3.81 -13.05 9.64
CA PHE A 156 -4.06 -11.82 8.86
C PHE A 156 -2.77 -11.04 8.50
N ASP A 157 -1.62 -11.66 8.71
CA ASP A 157 -0.28 -11.18 8.34
C ASP A 157 0.27 -11.79 7.05
N LYS A 158 -0.42 -12.79 6.51
CA LYS A 158 0.09 -13.62 5.41
C LYS A 158 0.38 -12.83 4.14
N SER A 159 -0.52 -11.95 3.72
CA SER A 159 -0.32 -11.17 2.50
C SER A 159 0.85 -10.19 2.64
N THR A 160 0.94 -9.52 3.78
CA THR A 160 2.01 -8.55 4.06
C THR A 160 3.38 -9.23 4.06
N ILE A 161 3.50 -10.40 4.70
CA ILE A 161 4.73 -11.21 4.70
C ILE A 161 5.03 -11.72 3.29
N SER A 162 4.00 -12.19 2.56
CA SER A 162 4.16 -12.68 1.19
C SER A 162 4.72 -11.59 0.26
N VAL A 163 4.17 -10.38 0.33
CA VAL A 163 4.65 -9.24 -0.48
C VAL A 163 6.11 -8.91 -0.14
N ALA A 164 6.49 -8.89 1.14
CA ALA A 164 7.88 -8.67 1.54
C ALA A 164 8.83 -9.74 0.93
N ASN A 165 8.42 -11.02 0.97
CA ASN A 165 9.18 -12.11 0.38
C ASN A 165 9.26 -12.03 -1.15
N ILE A 166 8.19 -11.60 -1.83
CA ILE A 166 8.17 -11.40 -3.28
C ILE A 166 9.18 -10.30 -3.66
N ILE A 167 9.16 -9.17 -2.96
CA ILE A 167 10.12 -8.08 -3.17
C ILE A 167 11.53 -8.59 -2.95
N GLN A 168 11.79 -9.36 -1.88
CA GLN A 168 13.11 -9.94 -1.60
C GLN A 168 13.59 -10.86 -2.72
N ASN A 169 12.75 -11.78 -3.16
CA ASN A 169 13.10 -12.73 -4.20
C ASN A 169 13.34 -12.05 -5.56
N TYR A 170 12.63 -10.96 -5.82
CA TYR A 170 12.77 -10.21 -7.06
C TYR A 170 13.96 -9.27 -7.02
N SER A 171 14.18 -8.53 -5.94
CA SER A 171 15.34 -7.62 -5.80
C SER A 171 16.68 -8.36 -5.84
N SER A 172 16.73 -9.61 -5.37
CA SER A 172 17.94 -10.45 -5.43
C SER A 172 18.31 -10.88 -6.87
N LYS A 173 17.37 -10.82 -7.81
CA LYS A 173 17.52 -11.30 -9.19
C LYS A 173 17.50 -10.19 -10.23
N SER A 174 17.12 -8.99 -9.86
CA SER A 174 16.89 -7.86 -10.76
C SER A 174 17.41 -6.56 -10.15
N GLN A 175 17.42 -5.49 -10.96
CA GLN A 175 17.76 -4.14 -10.52
C GLN A 175 16.52 -3.43 -9.96
N LEU A 176 15.80 -4.07 -9.04
CA LEU A 176 14.67 -3.46 -8.35
C LEU A 176 15.16 -2.56 -7.22
N ASP A 177 14.73 -1.32 -7.25
CA ASP A 177 14.98 -0.35 -6.19
C ASP A 177 13.78 -0.31 -5.26
N ALA A 178 13.92 -0.81 -4.04
CA ALA A 178 12.86 -0.81 -3.06
C ALA A 178 13.19 0.10 -1.86
N LEU A 179 12.19 0.90 -1.46
CA LEU A 179 12.23 1.75 -0.29
C LEU A 179 10.99 1.48 0.56
N ALA A 180 11.15 1.41 1.86
CA ALA A 180 10.04 1.27 2.78
C ALA A 180 10.20 2.16 4.01
N GLY A 181 9.07 2.54 4.61
CA GLY A 181 9.05 3.30 5.84
C GLY A 181 7.75 3.15 6.62
N GLY A 182 7.80 3.58 7.87
CA GLY A 182 6.73 3.41 8.85
C GLY A 182 6.93 2.19 9.75
N GLY A 183 6.66 2.36 11.04
CA GLY A 183 6.95 1.34 12.07
C GLY A 183 6.35 -0.03 11.76
N ASP A 184 5.08 -0.08 11.37
CA ASP A 184 4.37 -1.32 11.06
C ASP A 184 4.95 -2.01 9.81
N THR A 185 5.32 -1.22 8.79
CA THR A 185 5.97 -1.74 7.58
C THR A 185 7.31 -2.38 7.90
N LEU A 186 8.13 -1.69 8.68
CA LEU A 186 9.44 -2.20 9.09
C LEU A 186 9.32 -3.46 9.95
N ALA A 187 8.32 -3.51 10.86
CA ALA A 187 8.05 -4.69 11.66
C ALA A 187 7.65 -5.90 10.79
N ALA A 188 6.82 -5.68 9.78
CA ALA A 188 6.42 -6.71 8.83
C ALA A 188 7.61 -7.21 7.98
N ILE A 189 8.43 -6.30 7.46
CA ILE A 189 9.65 -6.63 6.69
C ILE A 189 10.62 -7.45 7.54
N LYS A 190 10.82 -7.03 8.81
CA LYS A 190 11.66 -7.77 9.76
C LYS A 190 11.13 -9.17 10.04
N LYS A 191 9.80 -9.30 10.24
CA LYS A 191 9.12 -10.60 10.44
C LYS A 191 9.32 -11.53 9.24
N ALA A 192 9.29 -10.98 8.04
CA ALA A 192 9.56 -11.70 6.79
C ALA A 192 11.06 -11.97 6.55
N LYS A 193 11.96 -11.43 7.37
CA LYS A 193 13.42 -11.47 7.19
C LYS A 193 13.88 -10.90 5.83
N ALA A 194 13.18 -9.87 5.35
CA ALA A 194 13.37 -9.28 4.02
C ALA A 194 14.10 -7.93 4.04
N ASN A 195 14.81 -7.59 5.12
CA ASN A 195 15.46 -6.28 5.29
C ASN A 195 16.43 -5.96 4.14
N ASP A 196 17.21 -6.95 3.68
CA ASP A 196 18.24 -6.78 2.67
C ASP A 196 17.68 -6.54 1.25
N ALA A 197 16.35 -6.68 1.09
CA ALA A 197 15.66 -6.40 -0.17
C ALA A 197 15.49 -4.90 -0.45
N PHE A 198 15.62 -4.07 0.57
CA PHE A 198 15.33 -2.66 0.50
C PHE A 198 16.62 -1.84 0.55
N LYS A 199 16.83 -0.97 -0.45
CA LYS A 199 17.96 -0.03 -0.49
C LYS A 199 17.90 0.95 0.68
N TYR A 200 16.70 1.29 1.14
CA TYR A 200 16.49 2.18 2.26
C TYR A 200 15.27 1.79 3.08
N LEU A 201 15.45 1.72 4.39
CA LEU A 201 14.41 1.52 5.39
C LEU A 201 14.34 2.75 6.29
N SER A 202 13.29 3.57 6.13
CA SER A 202 13.12 4.77 6.94
C SER A 202 12.59 4.43 8.33
N THR A 203 13.37 4.74 9.34
CA THR A 203 13.00 4.58 10.76
C THR A 203 12.29 5.80 11.34
N ALA A 204 12.32 6.94 10.65
CA ALA A 204 11.71 8.19 11.10
C ALA A 204 10.27 8.31 10.59
N GLY A 205 9.34 7.58 11.20
CA GLY A 205 7.95 7.45 10.75
C GLY A 205 7.25 8.77 10.42
N GLY A 206 7.37 9.79 11.29
CA GLY A 206 6.77 11.11 11.06
C GLY A 206 7.40 11.85 9.87
N ALA A 207 8.72 11.94 9.81
CA ALA A 207 9.44 12.59 8.72
C ALA A 207 9.20 11.86 7.37
N PHE A 208 9.08 10.54 7.40
CA PHE A 208 8.75 9.75 6.22
C PHE A 208 7.34 10.06 5.70
N LEU A 209 6.34 10.16 6.57
CA LEU A 209 4.99 10.55 6.18
C LEU A 209 4.93 11.98 5.64
N GLU A 210 5.57 12.94 6.32
CA GLU A 210 5.67 14.32 5.84
C GLU A 210 6.33 14.40 4.46
N TRP A 211 7.35 13.60 4.23
CA TRP A 211 8.02 13.48 2.94
C TRP A 211 7.07 12.92 1.88
N LEU A 212 6.33 11.83 2.19
CA LEU A 212 5.33 11.24 1.29
C LEU A 212 4.19 12.22 0.94
N GLU A 213 3.85 13.15 1.83
CA GLU A 213 2.87 14.21 1.57
C GLU A 213 3.38 15.24 0.54
N GLY A 214 4.67 15.24 0.22
CA GLY A 214 5.27 16.09 -0.83
C GLY A 214 5.36 17.57 -0.52
N ASN A 215 5.06 17.99 0.70
CA ASN A 215 4.87 19.40 1.05
C ASN A 215 6.17 20.22 1.07
N LYS A 216 7.34 19.59 1.13
CA LYS A 216 8.64 20.29 1.29
C LYS A 216 9.81 19.55 0.62
N SER A 217 9.54 18.54 -0.20
CA SER A 217 10.59 17.75 -0.83
C SER A 217 10.91 18.27 -2.23
N PRO A 218 12.15 18.74 -2.48
CA PRO A 218 12.61 19.10 -3.81
C PRO A 218 12.45 17.97 -4.83
N GLY A 219 12.66 16.71 -4.42
CA GLY A 219 12.50 15.55 -5.29
C GLY A 219 11.08 15.35 -5.78
N PHE A 220 10.06 15.49 -4.90
CA PHE A 220 8.66 15.43 -5.33
C PHE A 220 8.27 16.59 -6.25
N ILE A 221 8.80 17.80 -6.01
CA ILE A 221 8.55 18.98 -6.86
C ILE A 221 9.12 18.74 -8.25
N ALA A 222 10.37 18.29 -8.35
CA ALA A 222 11.03 18.01 -9.62
C ALA A 222 10.30 16.92 -10.44
N LEU A 223 9.79 15.87 -9.79
CA LEU A 223 9.03 14.83 -10.47
C LEU A 223 7.66 15.32 -10.98
N ARG A 224 7.01 16.20 -10.23
CA ARG A 224 5.75 16.82 -10.69
C ARG A 224 5.96 17.69 -11.93
N GLU A 225 7.05 18.46 -11.98
CA GLU A 225 7.38 19.35 -13.11
C GLU A 225 7.80 18.57 -14.36
N ASN A 226 8.39 17.38 -14.23
CA ASN A 226 8.83 16.55 -15.35
C ASN A 226 7.75 15.62 -15.93
N ASN A 227 6.55 15.58 -15.35
CA ASN A 227 5.41 14.76 -15.82
C ASN A 227 4.38 15.57 -16.65
N PHE A 228 4.77 16.73 -17.21
CA PHE A 228 3.99 17.51 -18.16
C PHE A 228 4.48 17.34 -19.58
#